data_18d78fd234fcf31e80527a840ea0c3e2
#
_entry.id   18d78fd234fcf31e80527a840ea0c3e2
#
_cell.length_a   1.000
_cell.length_b   1.000
_cell.length_c   1.000
_cell.angle_alpha   90.00
_cell.angle_beta   90.00
_cell.angle_gamma   90.00
#
_symmetry.space_group_name_H-M   'P 1'
#
loop_
_entity.id
_entity.type
_entity.pdbx_description
1 polymer ?
#
loop_
_entity_poly.entity_id
_entity_poly.type
_entity_poly.pdbx_seq_one_letter_code
_entity_poly.pdbx_strand_id
1 'polypeptide(L)'
;TYTTAQGQARKLETFLCETCGGALDILFAESLGCGPAIFLNASPQIRIRRMILSGPEYLDFGPLNPLILKTMPQKQYRTAHEKTMPAWALRFMGQTEQGMNTMLRRIPDNISLESVRATWEVGLYLYRTPLPPQPDAAVACWYGEKEGHMKKAIQKLRAMYPRLTVRCFAGFGHGDILNHPELLAAELKRFEDST
;
A
#
# COMPACT_ATOMS: atom_id res chain seq x y z
N THR A 1 4.59 -16.17 -3.89
CA THR A 1 3.72 -16.12 -2.71
C THR A 1 4.08 -14.90 -1.87
N TYR A 2 3.11 -14.09 -1.52
CA TYR A 2 3.28 -13.01 -0.55
C TYR A 2 3.34 -13.62 0.85
N THR A 3 4.35 -13.25 1.64
CA THR A 3 4.52 -13.78 3.00
C THR A 3 4.45 -12.67 4.05
N THR A 4 5.42 -11.75 4.03
CA THR A 4 5.46 -10.58 4.91
C THR A 4 5.95 -9.36 4.13
N ALA A 5 5.63 -8.15 4.60
CA ALA A 5 6.14 -6.92 4.01
C ALA A 5 7.69 -6.90 4.00
N GLN A 6 8.31 -7.33 5.09
CA GLN A 6 9.78 -7.43 5.19
C GLN A 6 10.36 -8.48 4.23
N GLY A 7 9.70 -9.63 4.08
CA GLY A 7 10.14 -10.68 3.15
C GLY A 7 10.06 -10.22 1.69
N GLN A 8 9.03 -9.44 1.34
CA GLN A 8 8.92 -8.84 0.02
C GLN A 8 9.99 -7.74 -0.20
N ALA A 9 10.24 -6.91 0.80
CA ALA A 9 11.29 -5.90 0.74
C ALA A 9 12.66 -6.52 0.45
N ARG A 10 13.03 -7.62 1.11
CA ARG A 10 14.30 -8.34 0.85
C ARG A 10 14.43 -8.84 -0.59
N LYS A 11 13.34 -9.35 -1.18
CA LYS A 11 13.35 -9.77 -2.59
C LYS A 11 13.53 -8.59 -3.54
N LEU A 12 12.85 -7.48 -3.25
CA LEU A 12 13.01 -6.24 -4.02
C LEU A 12 14.40 -5.65 -3.86
N GLU A 13 14.97 -5.70 -2.65
CA GLU A 13 16.34 -5.27 -2.38
C GLU A 13 17.35 -6.00 -3.26
N THR A 14 17.32 -7.34 -3.27
CA THR A 14 18.19 -8.15 -4.13
C THR A 14 18.05 -7.72 -5.60
N PHE A 15 16.81 -7.66 -6.10
CA PHE A 15 16.54 -7.26 -7.48
C PHE A 15 17.07 -5.86 -7.79
N LEU A 16 16.84 -4.88 -6.93
CA LEU A 16 17.26 -3.49 -7.14
C LEU A 16 18.79 -3.34 -7.05
N CYS A 17 19.45 -4.06 -6.15
CA CYS A 17 20.91 -4.07 -6.10
C CYS A 17 21.52 -4.62 -7.41
N GLU A 18 20.94 -5.70 -7.94
CA GLU A 18 21.41 -6.32 -9.19
C GLU A 18 21.11 -5.48 -10.43
N THR A 19 19.97 -4.77 -10.47
CA THR A 19 19.50 -4.07 -11.68
C THR A 19 19.90 -2.61 -11.75
N CYS A 20 19.97 -1.90 -10.62
CA CYS A 20 20.25 -0.46 -10.57
C CYS A 20 21.19 -0.03 -9.43
N GLY A 21 21.96 -0.98 -8.89
CA GLY A 21 22.93 -0.67 -7.81
C GLY A 21 22.29 -0.16 -6.52
N GLY A 22 21.01 -0.48 -6.29
CA GLY A 22 20.26 -0.10 -5.09
C GLY A 22 19.91 1.38 -4.97
N ALA A 23 20.05 2.18 -6.03
CA ALA A 23 19.74 3.61 -6.00
C ALA A 23 18.48 3.91 -6.83
N LEU A 24 17.52 4.61 -6.18
CA LEU A 24 16.24 5.01 -6.79
C LEU A 24 16.02 6.51 -6.61
N ASP A 25 15.68 7.20 -7.69
CA ASP A 25 15.24 8.60 -7.60
C ASP A 25 13.85 8.70 -7.02
N ILE A 26 12.91 7.90 -7.51
CA ILE A 26 11.53 7.84 -7.02
C ILE A 26 11.13 6.38 -6.81
N LEU A 27 10.54 6.09 -5.66
CA LEU A 27 9.80 4.87 -5.39
C LEU A 27 8.31 5.22 -5.22
N PHE A 28 7.46 4.78 -6.13
CA PHE A 28 6.01 4.84 -5.97
C PHE A 28 5.49 3.50 -5.50
N ALA A 29 4.82 3.49 -4.37
CA ALA A 29 4.21 2.30 -3.79
C ALA A 29 2.71 2.51 -3.58
N GLU A 30 1.90 1.56 -4.04
CA GLU A 30 0.44 1.61 -3.93
C GLU A 30 -0.06 0.53 -2.99
N SER A 31 -1.00 0.90 -2.10
CA SER A 31 -1.77 -0.03 -1.27
C SER A 31 -0.86 -0.98 -0.46
N LEU A 32 -0.99 -2.29 -0.68
CA LEU A 32 -0.16 -3.33 -0.07
C LEU A 32 1.34 -3.13 -0.32
N GLY A 33 1.73 -2.52 -1.44
CA GLY A 33 3.12 -2.21 -1.75
C GLY A 33 3.78 -1.22 -0.79
N CYS A 34 2.99 -0.41 -0.07
CA CYS A 34 3.51 0.55 0.90
C CYS A 34 4.24 -0.15 2.07
N GLY A 35 3.79 -1.34 2.48
CA GLY A 35 4.46 -2.11 3.52
C GLY A 35 5.91 -2.48 3.15
N PRO A 36 6.14 -3.20 2.05
CA PRO A 36 7.49 -3.47 1.55
C PRO A 36 8.33 -2.21 1.32
N ALA A 37 7.73 -1.11 0.79
CA ALA A 37 8.44 0.14 0.54
C ALA A 37 9.03 0.76 1.82
N ILE A 38 8.31 0.70 2.94
CA ILE A 38 8.80 1.17 4.24
C ILE A 38 10.04 0.38 4.70
N PHE A 39 10.01 -0.95 4.57
CA PHE A 39 11.17 -1.78 4.91
C PHE A 39 12.33 -1.61 3.94
N LEU A 40 12.04 -1.41 2.66
CA LEU A 40 13.04 -1.16 1.64
C LEU A 40 13.76 0.17 1.88
N ASN A 41 13.01 1.23 2.23
CA ASN A 41 13.59 2.54 2.58
C ASN A 41 14.52 2.49 3.80
N ALA A 42 14.29 1.57 4.72
CA ALA A 42 15.14 1.38 5.90
C ALA A 42 16.35 0.44 5.66
N SER A 43 16.47 -0.15 4.47
CA SER A 43 17.61 -1.01 4.14
C SER A 43 18.88 -0.18 3.93
N PRO A 44 20.02 -0.57 4.51
CA PRO A 44 21.29 0.12 4.29
C PRO A 44 21.85 -0.07 2.86
N GLN A 45 21.33 -1.04 2.11
CA GLN A 45 21.75 -1.32 0.74
C GLN A 45 20.97 -0.52 -0.30
N ILE A 46 19.86 0.10 0.10
CA ILE A 46 18.96 0.84 -0.79
C ILE A 46 18.98 2.33 -0.43
N ARG A 47 19.13 3.15 -1.45
CA ARG A 47 19.05 4.60 -1.34
C ARG A 47 17.87 5.11 -2.15
N ILE A 48 16.81 5.53 -1.48
CA ILE A 48 15.62 6.14 -2.08
C ILE A 48 15.68 7.64 -1.82
N ARG A 49 15.70 8.44 -2.88
CA ARG A 49 15.69 9.90 -2.76
C ARG A 49 14.30 10.42 -2.43
N ARG A 50 13.29 9.87 -3.09
CA ARG A 50 11.89 10.25 -2.93
C ARG A 50 11.02 9.01 -2.85
N MET A 51 10.04 9.01 -1.95
CA MET A 51 9.11 7.89 -1.81
C MET A 51 7.68 8.40 -1.73
N ILE A 52 6.79 7.78 -2.50
CA ILE A 52 5.36 8.04 -2.46
C ILE A 52 4.66 6.77 -1.98
N LEU A 53 3.93 6.91 -0.87
CA LEU A 53 3.05 5.89 -0.31
C LEU A 53 1.61 6.25 -0.66
N SER A 54 1.04 5.59 -1.66
CA SER A 54 -0.30 5.86 -2.16
C SER A 54 -1.30 4.85 -1.58
N GLY A 55 -2.35 5.34 -0.93
CA GLY A 55 -3.37 4.50 -0.29
C GLY A 55 -2.81 3.44 0.67
N PRO A 56 -1.88 3.76 1.60
CA PRO A 56 -1.29 2.75 2.45
C PRO A 56 -2.35 2.04 3.28
N GLU A 57 -2.31 0.71 3.26
CA GLU A 57 -3.25 -0.10 4.02
C GLU A 57 -3.05 0.11 5.53
N TYR A 58 -4.07 0.64 6.18
CA TYR A 58 -4.14 0.77 7.63
C TYR A 58 -5.52 0.32 8.11
N LEU A 59 -5.55 -0.84 8.72
CA LEU A 59 -6.76 -1.40 9.29
C LEU A 59 -6.62 -1.41 10.82
N ASP A 60 -7.60 -0.86 11.50
CA ASP A 60 -7.61 -0.87 12.96
C ASP A 60 -9.03 -1.06 13.51
N PHE A 61 -9.31 -2.28 13.89
CA PHE A 61 -10.55 -2.68 14.54
C PHE A 61 -10.36 -2.88 16.07
N GLY A 62 -9.27 -2.36 16.62
CA GLY A 62 -8.97 -2.44 18.05
C GLY A 62 -8.86 -3.90 18.55
N PRO A 63 -9.59 -4.26 19.62
CA PRO A 63 -9.54 -5.62 20.17
C PRO A 63 -10.14 -6.69 19.24
N LEU A 64 -10.85 -6.29 18.19
CA LEU A 64 -11.43 -7.21 17.21
C LEU A 64 -10.44 -7.68 16.15
N ASN A 65 -9.23 -7.12 16.07
CA ASN A 65 -8.23 -7.50 15.06
C ASN A 65 -7.99 -9.02 14.97
N PRO A 66 -7.85 -9.78 16.06
CA PRO A 66 -7.66 -11.23 15.95
C PRO A 66 -8.86 -11.95 15.31
N LEU A 67 -10.09 -11.51 15.60
CA LEU A 67 -11.31 -12.05 15.00
C LEU A 67 -11.38 -11.70 13.50
N ILE A 68 -11.05 -10.46 13.13
CA ILE A 68 -10.97 -10.02 11.74
C ILE A 68 -9.95 -10.86 10.98
N LEU A 69 -8.74 -11.05 11.53
CA LEU A 69 -7.70 -11.86 10.90
C LEU A 69 -8.09 -13.34 10.75
N LYS A 70 -8.95 -13.85 11.63
CA LYS A 70 -9.48 -15.22 11.54
C LYS A 70 -10.52 -15.37 10.43
N THR A 71 -11.36 -14.36 10.19
CA THR A 71 -12.57 -14.49 9.37
C THR A 71 -12.45 -13.83 8.00
N MET A 72 -11.83 -12.66 7.91
CA MET A 72 -11.82 -11.86 6.67
C MET A 72 -10.92 -12.44 5.56
N PRO A 73 -9.74 -13.01 5.85
CA PRO A 73 -8.93 -13.64 4.81
C PRO A 73 -9.67 -14.72 4.05
N GLN A 74 -10.47 -15.55 4.76
CA GLN A 74 -11.27 -16.60 4.13
C GLN A 74 -12.33 -16.02 3.18
N LYS A 75 -12.99 -14.94 3.60
CA LYS A 75 -14.00 -14.26 2.75
C LYS A 75 -13.34 -13.66 1.52
N GLN A 76 -12.22 -12.96 1.69
CA GLN A 76 -11.48 -12.35 0.58
C GLN A 76 -10.91 -13.41 -0.38
N TYR A 77 -10.42 -14.52 0.14
CA TYR A 77 -9.96 -15.65 -0.66
C TYR A 77 -11.08 -16.18 -1.57
N ARG A 78 -12.29 -16.36 -1.04
CA ARG A 78 -13.47 -16.73 -1.84
C ARG A 78 -13.78 -15.67 -2.90
N THR A 79 -13.85 -14.39 -2.52
CA THR A 79 -14.07 -13.28 -3.44
C THR A 79 -13.07 -13.27 -4.60
N ALA A 80 -11.79 -13.53 -4.29
CA ALA A 80 -10.71 -13.57 -5.29
C ALA A 80 -10.92 -14.72 -6.30
N HIS A 81 -11.42 -15.89 -5.86
CA HIS A 81 -11.67 -17.04 -6.73
C HIS A 81 -13.00 -16.94 -7.48
N GLU A 82 -14.04 -16.45 -6.81
CA GLU A 82 -15.37 -16.24 -7.41
C GLU A 82 -15.39 -15.01 -8.33
N LYS A 83 -14.34 -14.16 -8.28
CA LYS A 83 -14.23 -12.89 -9.03
C LYS A 83 -15.43 -11.96 -8.82
N THR A 84 -16.03 -12.04 -7.63
CA THR A 84 -17.20 -11.23 -7.25
C THR A 84 -16.99 -10.58 -5.90
N MET A 85 -17.54 -9.38 -5.72
CA MET A 85 -17.50 -8.67 -4.45
C MET A 85 -18.90 -8.11 -4.12
N PRO A 86 -19.37 -8.26 -2.87
CA PRO A 86 -20.68 -7.73 -2.49
C PRO A 86 -20.71 -6.20 -2.54
N ALA A 87 -21.84 -5.62 -2.95
CA ALA A 87 -22.00 -4.17 -3.14
C ALA A 87 -21.68 -3.34 -1.89
N TRP A 88 -21.93 -3.86 -0.69
CA TRP A 88 -21.58 -3.15 0.55
C TRP A 88 -20.06 -3.01 0.73
N ALA A 89 -19.27 -4.01 0.33
CA ALA A 89 -17.82 -3.97 0.40
C ALA A 89 -17.24 -2.98 -0.61
N LEU A 90 -17.81 -2.91 -1.81
CA LEU A 90 -17.46 -1.91 -2.83
C LEU A 90 -17.65 -0.48 -2.28
N ARG A 91 -18.80 -0.22 -1.66
CA ARG A 91 -19.08 1.10 -1.06
C ARG A 91 -18.09 1.44 0.06
N PHE A 92 -17.78 0.46 0.92
CA PHE A 92 -16.83 0.64 2.02
C PHE A 92 -15.42 0.99 1.52
N MET A 93 -15.00 0.41 0.39
CA MET A 93 -13.70 0.66 -0.22
C MET A 93 -13.69 1.89 -1.14
N GLY A 94 -14.85 2.55 -1.34
CA GLY A 94 -14.96 3.67 -2.28
C GLY A 94 -14.77 3.27 -3.74
N GLN A 95 -14.99 1.99 -4.08
CA GLN A 95 -14.78 1.44 -5.40
C GLN A 95 -16.07 1.35 -6.22
N THR A 96 -15.94 1.49 -7.54
CA THR A 96 -17.03 1.18 -8.47
C THR A 96 -17.05 -0.32 -8.79
N GLU A 97 -18.21 -0.85 -9.15
CA GLU A 97 -18.36 -2.26 -9.56
C GLU A 97 -17.45 -2.59 -10.76
N GLN A 98 -17.38 -1.70 -11.74
CA GLN A 98 -16.55 -1.89 -12.93
C GLN A 98 -15.04 -1.89 -12.59
N GLY A 99 -14.58 -0.95 -11.76
CA GLY A 99 -13.18 -0.88 -11.32
C GLY A 99 -12.77 -2.13 -10.55
N MET A 100 -13.65 -2.58 -9.63
CA MET A 100 -13.39 -3.77 -8.81
C MET A 100 -13.39 -5.04 -9.67
N ASN A 101 -14.34 -5.21 -10.59
CA ASN A 101 -14.38 -6.37 -11.49
C ASN A 101 -13.12 -6.45 -12.35
N THR A 102 -12.61 -5.31 -12.82
CA THR A 102 -11.33 -5.26 -13.56
C THR A 102 -10.16 -5.69 -12.68
N MET A 103 -10.11 -5.24 -11.43
CA MET A 103 -9.08 -5.64 -10.47
C MET A 103 -9.16 -7.12 -10.12
N LEU A 104 -10.35 -7.64 -9.81
CA LEU A 104 -10.54 -9.04 -9.46
C LEU A 104 -10.15 -10.01 -10.59
N ARG A 105 -10.40 -9.64 -11.85
CA ARG A 105 -9.97 -10.44 -13.00
C ARG A 105 -8.45 -10.53 -13.15
N ARG A 106 -7.70 -9.56 -12.62
CA ARG A 106 -6.24 -9.54 -12.65
C ARG A 106 -5.61 -10.37 -11.51
N ILE A 107 -6.40 -10.75 -10.50
CA ILE A 107 -5.90 -11.62 -9.43
C ILE A 107 -5.63 -13.00 -10.02
N PRO A 108 -4.41 -13.56 -9.85
CA PRO A 108 -4.09 -14.90 -10.32
C PRO A 108 -4.99 -15.96 -9.66
N ASP A 109 -5.40 -16.95 -10.43
CA ASP A 109 -6.26 -18.03 -9.92
C ASP A 109 -5.57 -18.93 -8.91
N ASN A 110 -4.23 -18.91 -8.87
CA ASN A 110 -3.42 -19.67 -7.93
C ASN A 110 -3.05 -18.90 -6.65
N ILE A 111 -3.73 -17.78 -6.34
CA ILE A 111 -3.51 -17.10 -5.06
C ILE A 111 -3.84 -18.03 -3.89
N SER A 112 -2.96 -18.14 -2.90
CA SER A 112 -3.18 -18.98 -1.73
C SER A 112 -3.89 -18.22 -0.61
N LEU A 113 -4.63 -18.96 0.23
CA LEU A 113 -5.24 -18.40 1.44
C LEU A 113 -4.17 -17.81 2.38
N GLU A 114 -3.00 -18.42 2.44
CA GLU A 114 -1.86 -17.93 3.23
C GLU A 114 -1.41 -16.56 2.75
N SER A 115 -1.29 -16.36 1.42
CA SER A 115 -0.96 -15.05 0.86
C SER A 115 -2.01 -13.99 1.21
N VAL A 116 -3.29 -14.32 1.08
CA VAL A 116 -4.39 -13.41 1.46
C VAL A 116 -4.35 -13.09 2.96
N ARG A 117 -4.08 -14.06 3.81
CA ARG A 117 -3.94 -13.84 5.24
C ARG A 117 -2.78 -12.90 5.57
N ALA A 118 -1.63 -13.11 4.92
CA ALA A 118 -0.46 -12.25 5.10
C ALA A 118 -0.73 -10.79 4.70
N THR A 119 -1.57 -10.53 3.68
CA THR A 119 -1.97 -9.15 3.35
C THR A 119 -2.80 -8.51 4.46
N TRP A 120 -3.72 -9.25 5.07
CA TRP A 120 -4.49 -8.78 6.22
C TRP A 120 -3.61 -8.50 7.44
N GLU A 121 -2.60 -9.33 7.69
CA GLU A 121 -1.63 -9.11 8.77
C GLU A 121 -0.88 -7.79 8.59
N VAL A 122 -0.50 -7.46 7.36
CA VAL A 122 0.14 -6.16 7.06
C VAL A 122 -0.80 -5.01 7.41
N GLY A 123 -2.02 -5.01 6.91
CA GLY A 123 -2.98 -3.95 7.17
C GLY A 123 -3.30 -3.76 8.66
N LEU A 124 -3.43 -4.87 9.40
CA LEU A 124 -3.83 -4.86 10.82
C LEU A 124 -2.67 -4.53 11.78
N TYR A 125 -1.44 -4.94 11.45
CA TYR A 125 -0.35 -4.95 12.43
C TYR A 125 0.92 -4.23 12.00
N LEU A 126 1.13 -3.90 10.73
CA LEU A 126 2.35 -3.25 10.26
C LEU A 126 2.72 -2.02 11.11
N TYR A 127 1.76 -1.14 11.36
CA TYR A 127 1.99 0.10 12.10
C TYR A 127 1.90 -0.04 13.64
N ARG A 128 1.75 -1.26 14.13
CA ARG A 128 1.75 -1.59 15.56
C ARG A 128 3.04 -2.24 16.02
N THR A 129 3.80 -2.80 15.08
CA THR A 129 5.12 -3.35 15.34
C THR A 129 6.15 -2.23 15.31
N PRO A 130 7.24 -2.32 16.09
CA PRO A 130 8.37 -1.43 15.93
C PRO A 130 8.90 -1.52 14.49
N LEU A 131 8.88 -0.39 13.78
CA LEU A 131 9.45 -0.29 12.45
C LEU A 131 10.91 0.16 12.57
N PRO A 132 11.78 -0.24 11.61
CA PRO A 132 13.16 0.19 11.63
C PRO A 132 13.26 1.72 11.51
N PRO A 133 14.34 2.36 12.03
CA PRO A 133 14.60 3.76 11.79
C PRO A 133 14.56 4.10 10.30
N GLN A 134 13.93 5.22 9.97
CA GLN A 134 13.77 5.63 8.58
C GLN A 134 14.81 6.66 8.19
N PRO A 135 15.50 6.52 7.04
CA PRO A 135 16.43 7.52 6.55
C PRO A 135 15.69 8.79 6.12
N ASP A 136 16.46 9.84 5.89
CA ASP A 136 15.97 11.17 5.53
C ASP A 136 15.59 11.25 4.03
N ALA A 137 14.63 10.44 3.61
CA ALA A 137 14.04 10.51 2.28
C ALA A 137 12.92 11.56 2.25
N ALA A 138 12.67 12.17 1.09
CA ALA A 138 11.47 12.96 0.88
C ALA A 138 10.28 12.00 0.70
N VAL A 139 9.34 12.02 1.66
CA VAL A 139 8.21 11.08 1.65
C VAL A 139 6.90 11.82 1.50
N ALA A 140 6.06 11.33 0.58
CA ALA A 140 4.69 11.77 0.40
C ALA A 140 3.70 10.63 0.70
N CYS A 141 2.55 10.98 1.29
CA CYS A 141 1.39 10.11 1.37
C CYS A 141 0.32 10.64 0.42
N TRP A 142 -0.06 9.84 -0.56
CA TRP A 142 -1.12 10.14 -1.51
C TRP A 142 -2.35 9.28 -1.22
N TYR A 143 -3.54 9.83 -1.42
CA TYR A 143 -4.78 9.07 -1.20
C TYR A 143 -5.99 9.71 -1.88
N GLY A 144 -7.01 8.91 -2.14
CA GLY A 144 -8.30 9.39 -2.61
C GLY A 144 -9.20 9.88 -1.47
N GLU A 145 -9.95 10.95 -1.72
CA GLU A 145 -10.85 11.58 -0.73
C GLU A 145 -11.83 10.58 -0.08
N LYS A 146 -12.25 9.54 -0.83
CA LYS A 146 -13.19 8.52 -0.36
C LYS A 146 -12.56 7.47 0.58
N GLU A 147 -11.24 7.52 0.81
CA GLU A 147 -10.52 6.62 1.71
C GLU A 147 -10.60 7.11 3.17
N GLY A 148 -11.72 6.86 3.84
CA GLY A 148 -12.01 7.41 5.18
C GLY A 148 -11.04 7.00 6.29
N HIS A 149 -10.28 5.91 6.12
CA HIS A 149 -9.30 5.42 7.10
C HIS A 149 -7.98 6.21 7.08
N MET A 150 -7.72 7.01 6.03
CA MET A 150 -6.43 7.65 5.80
C MET A 150 -6.00 8.63 6.88
N LYS A 151 -6.93 9.26 7.62
CA LYS A 151 -6.56 10.15 8.73
C LYS A 151 -5.68 9.46 9.78
N LYS A 152 -6.02 8.22 10.14
CA LYS A 152 -5.24 7.42 11.10
C LYS A 152 -3.90 6.95 10.51
N ALA A 153 -3.91 6.50 9.25
CA ALA A 153 -2.69 6.12 8.55
C ALA A 153 -1.69 7.28 8.47
N ILE A 154 -2.13 8.48 8.08
CA ILE A 154 -1.30 9.68 8.01
C ILE A 154 -0.70 10.04 9.37
N GLN A 155 -1.49 9.93 10.46
CA GLN A 155 -0.96 10.18 11.80
C GLN A 155 0.19 9.24 12.16
N LYS A 156 0.09 7.95 11.81
CA LYS A 156 1.16 6.98 12.03
C LYS A 156 2.37 7.24 11.13
N LEU A 157 2.14 7.56 9.87
CA LEU A 157 3.21 7.90 8.93
C LEU A 157 3.97 9.17 9.35
N ARG A 158 3.30 10.20 9.89
CA ARG A 158 3.95 11.42 10.41
C ARG A 158 4.85 11.14 11.60
N ALA A 159 4.54 10.15 12.43
CA ALA A 159 5.43 9.73 13.50
C ALA A 159 6.73 9.08 12.99
N MET A 160 6.67 8.45 11.81
CA MET A 160 7.83 7.82 11.16
C MET A 160 8.59 8.80 10.26
N TYR A 161 7.86 9.69 9.60
CA TYR A 161 8.35 10.66 8.63
C TYR A 161 7.90 12.07 9.05
N PRO A 162 8.65 12.77 9.91
CA PRO A 162 8.25 14.09 10.44
C PRO A 162 8.00 15.14 9.34
N ARG A 163 8.67 15.00 8.18
CA ARG A 163 8.52 15.89 7.01
C ARG A 163 7.56 15.34 5.95
N LEU A 164 6.66 14.41 6.32
CA LEU A 164 5.68 13.81 5.41
C LEU A 164 4.82 14.88 4.75
N THR A 165 4.83 14.92 3.43
CA THR A 165 3.86 15.67 2.64
C THR A 165 2.62 14.82 2.39
N VAL A 166 1.45 15.48 2.22
CA VAL A 166 0.19 14.77 2.05
C VAL A 166 -0.57 15.34 0.85
N ARG A 167 -1.01 14.46 -0.05
CA ARG A 167 -1.81 14.82 -1.22
C ARG A 167 -3.12 14.03 -1.21
N CYS A 168 -4.25 14.75 -1.16
CA CYS A 168 -5.58 14.18 -1.33
C CYS A 168 -6.09 14.45 -2.74
N PHE A 169 -6.62 13.43 -3.41
CA PHE A 169 -7.24 13.54 -4.73
C PHE A 169 -8.76 13.58 -4.57
N ALA A 170 -9.36 14.74 -4.85
CA ALA A 170 -10.80 14.97 -4.73
C ALA A 170 -11.61 14.01 -5.62
N GLY A 171 -12.64 13.40 -5.06
CA GLY A 171 -13.53 12.47 -5.76
C GLY A 171 -12.95 11.07 -6.03
N PHE A 172 -11.67 10.83 -5.69
CA PHE A 172 -11.01 9.53 -5.91
C PHE A 172 -11.27 8.56 -4.74
N GLY A 173 -11.34 7.29 -5.07
CA GLY A 173 -11.27 6.17 -4.14
C GLY A 173 -9.89 5.55 -4.10
N HIS A 174 -9.80 4.38 -3.47
CA HIS A 174 -8.55 3.63 -3.32
C HIS A 174 -7.99 3.17 -4.67
N GLY A 175 -6.76 3.56 -4.97
CA GLY A 175 -6.07 3.18 -6.21
C GLY A 175 -6.58 3.88 -7.48
N ASP A 176 -7.58 4.78 -7.40
CA ASP A 176 -8.15 5.42 -8.59
C ASP A 176 -7.11 6.22 -9.39
N ILE A 177 -6.07 6.75 -8.74
CA ILE A 177 -4.99 7.47 -9.43
C ILE A 177 -4.32 6.63 -10.53
N LEU A 178 -4.28 5.31 -10.36
CA LEU A 178 -3.70 4.40 -11.37
C LEU A 178 -4.54 4.31 -12.66
N ASN A 179 -5.81 4.71 -12.60
CA ASN A 179 -6.68 4.77 -13.75
C ASN A 179 -6.56 6.09 -14.54
N HIS A 180 -5.72 7.02 -14.03
CA HIS A 180 -5.47 8.34 -14.61
C HIS A 180 -3.97 8.56 -14.88
N PRO A 181 -3.37 7.86 -15.87
CA PRO A 181 -1.92 7.83 -16.06
C PRO A 181 -1.32 9.21 -16.35
N GLU A 182 -2.02 10.08 -17.04
CA GLU A 182 -1.56 11.44 -17.32
C GLU A 182 -1.49 12.29 -16.03
N LEU A 183 -2.51 12.19 -15.17
CA LEU A 183 -2.52 12.87 -13.88
C LEU A 183 -1.43 12.30 -12.97
N LEU A 184 -1.29 10.97 -12.92
CA LEU A 184 -0.23 10.33 -12.16
C LEU A 184 1.15 10.83 -12.58
N ALA A 185 1.42 10.86 -13.88
CA ALA A 185 2.70 11.36 -14.41
C ALA A 185 2.95 12.84 -14.05
N ALA A 186 1.92 13.69 -14.17
CA ALA A 186 2.01 15.10 -13.81
C ALA A 186 2.28 15.31 -12.31
N GLU A 187 1.61 14.54 -11.43
CA GLU A 187 1.83 14.63 -9.99
C GLU A 187 3.18 14.04 -9.55
N LEU A 188 3.67 12.98 -10.20
CA LEU A 188 5.03 12.46 -9.99
C LEU A 188 6.07 13.53 -10.31
N LYS A 189 5.96 14.17 -11.49
CA LYS A 189 6.84 15.25 -11.88
C LYS A 189 6.78 16.45 -10.93
N ARG A 190 5.59 16.86 -10.51
CA ARG A 190 5.41 17.92 -9.50
C ARG A 190 6.12 17.59 -8.18
N PHE A 191 6.02 16.34 -7.72
CA PHE A 191 6.71 15.91 -6.51
C PHE A 191 8.22 15.89 -6.69
N GLU A 192 8.69 15.49 -7.87
CA GLU A 192 10.11 15.55 -8.22
C GLU A 192 10.67 16.98 -8.19
N ASP A 193 9.94 17.95 -8.75
CA ASP A 193 10.36 19.34 -8.82
C ASP A 193 10.30 20.07 -7.47
N SER A 194 9.55 19.55 -6.49
CA SER A 194 9.32 20.17 -5.19
C SER A 194 10.28 19.71 -4.08
N THR A 195 11.12 18.73 -4.35
CA THR A 195 12.02 18.04 -3.41
C THR A 195 13.42 17.89 -3.98
#